data_20da7112286b4ba57030556e124b68a7
#
_entry.id   20da7112286b4ba57030556e124b68a7
#
_cell.length_a   1.000
_cell.length_b   1.000
_cell.length_c   1.000
_cell.angle_alpha   90.00
_cell.angle_beta   90.00
_cell.angle_gamma   90.00
#
_symmetry.space_group_name_H-M   'P 1'
#
loop_
_entity.id
_entity.type
_entity.pdbx_description
1 polymer ?
#
loop_
_entity_poly.entity_id
_entity_poly.type
_entity_poly.pdbx_seq_one_letter_code
_entity_poly.pdbx_strand_id
1 'polypeptide(L)'
;MSNRFGTKGINDFEYRYQGTLPDRYEQVECAFRVSGKIPQLWNPKTGETTEILTYREENGQTIVPFFFEPEGSVFVIFKKAPTERHIIAIQKDKKNFFPGNQFETKETPYISAFRNEGKNSVSVFVPGEYSLTWSDGKQEVIHAEKAPEVKNLSGKWSLHFDPKWGGPDHLETDELKSWTKFDDPQIKYYSGTATYAKSFNLTANEIKGLELILDLGNVQEMASVKINGHQMQVIWSAPFRFDLTPFVKAGNNELEVEVVNMWPNRLIGDAKLPENQRLTKTNINKFNGPDGETYLRESGLLGPVKIMLIEQKRLR
;
A
#
# COMPACT_ATOMS: atom_id res chain seq x y z
N MET A 1 18.09 20.38 12.80
CA MET A 1 17.94 19.73 11.47
C MET A 1 19.16 18.86 11.26
N SER A 2 19.04 17.56 11.43
CA SER A 2 20.13 16.63 11.11
C SER A 2 20.24 16.51 9.59
N ASN A 3 21.46 16.69 9.05
CA ASN A 3 21.72 16.46 7.64
C ASN A 3 21.33 15.02 7.27
N ARG A 4 20.28 14.89 6.48
CA ARG A 4 19.78 13.59 6.00
C ARG A 4 20.69 12.94 4.95
N PHE A 5 21.73 13.63 4.49
CA PHE A 5 22.66 13.15 3.48
C PHE A 5 24.08 13.28 4.02
N GLY A 6 24.75 12.14 4.18
CA GLY A 6 26.19 12.13 4.48
C GLY A 6 26.97 12.70 3.29
N THR A 7 27.57 13.85 3.48
CA THR A 7 28.48 14.45 2.50
C THR A 7 29.86 13.84 2.65
N LYS A 8 30.16 12.80 1.90
CA LYS A 8 31.52 12.48 1.52
C LYS A 8 31.63 12.72 0.02
N GLY A 9 32.31 13.78 -0.34
CA GLY A 9 32.84 14.18 -1.66
C GLY A 9 31.93 13.99 -2.88
N ILE A 10 31.98 14.93 -3.79
CA ILE A 10 31.22 14.97 -5.07
C ILE A 10 31.49 13.75 -5.99
N ASN A 11 32.50 12.94 -5.69
CA ASN A 11 32.86 11.76 -6.46
C ASN A 11 32.41 10.44 -5.86
N ASP A 12 31.71 10.47 -4.72
CA ASP A 12 31.19 9.29 -4.08
C ASP A 12 29.71 9.13 -4.47
N PHE A 13 29.44 8.41 -5.55
CA PHE A 13 28.09 8.08 -6.02
C PHE A 13 27.35 7.12 -5.06
N GLU A 14 27.94 6.77 -3.94
CA GLU A 14 27.27 6.06 -2.86
C GLU A 14 26.57 7.07 -1.94
N TYR A 15 25.40 7.53 -2.35
CA TYR A 15 24.44 8.11 -1.40
C TYR A 15 24.00 7.00 -0.46
N ARG A 16 24.78 6.76 0.59
CA ARG A 16 24.30 5.95 1.70
C ARG A 16 23.36 6.80 2.51
N TYR A 17 22.08 6.49 2.41
CA TYR A 17 21.10 6.96 3.37
C TYR A 17 21.51 6.43 4.77
N GLN A 18 22.05 7.31 5.62
CA GLN A 18 22.52 6.96 6.97
C GLN A 18 21.41 7.03 8.04
N GLY A 19 20.20 6.75 7.69
CA GLY A 19 19.09 6.67 8.63
C GLY A 19 17.96 5.90 8.01
N THR A 20 17.35 5.02 8.77
CA THR A 20 16.01 4.55 8.48
C THR A 20 15.08 5.74 8.69
N LEU A 21 14.31 6.11 7.65
CA LEU A 21 13.12 6.91 7.89
C LEU A 21 12.26 6.10 8.85
N PRO A 22 11.86 6.66 9.99
CA PRO A 22 10.94 5.94 10.85
C PRO A 22 9.67 5.67 10.06
N ASP A 23 9.11 4.45 10.17
CA ASP A 23 7.77 4.13 9.74
C ASP A 23 6.80 5.02 10.53
N ARG A 24 6.55 6.21 9.98
CA ARG A 24 5.78 7.23 10.66
C ARG A 24 4.46 7.43 9.95
N TYR A 25 3.41 7.09 10.67
CA TYR A 25 2.05 7.41 10.30
C TYR A 25 1.69 8.78 10.86
N GLU A 26 1.00 9.60 10.11
CA GLU A 26 0.60 10.93 10.55
C GLU A 26 -0.86 11.21 10.27
N GLN A 27 -1.52 11.79 11.25
CA GLN A 27 -2.84 12.37 11.09
C GLN A 27 -2.74 13.88 11.27
N VAL A 28 -3.03 14.62 10.22
CA VAL A 28 -2.83 16.07 10.15
C VAL A 28 -4.04 16.78 9.57
N GLU A 29 -4.25 18.03 9.94
CA GLU A 29 -5.19 18.92 9.29
C GLU A 29 -4.44 19.89 8.38
N CYS A 30 -4.70 19.80 7.07
CA CYS A 30 -4.07 20.66 6.09
C CYS A 30 -5.00 21.82 5.73
N ALA A 31 -4.51 23.06 5.89
CA ALA A 31 -5.23 24.27 5.54
C ALA A 31 -4.80 24.79 4.15
N PHE A 32 -5.74 24.80 3.21
CA PHE A 32 -5.53 25.27 1.83
C PHE A 32 -6.14 26.66 1.66
N ARG A 33 -5.42 27.59 1.05
CA ARG A 33 -5.90 28.96 0.75
C ARG A 33 -6.88 28.99 -0.43
N VAL A 34 -7.91 28.17 -0.35
CA VAL A 34 -9.01 28.03 -1.29
C VAL A 34 -10.29 27.85 -0.48
N SER A 35 -11.40 28.44 -0.92
CA SER A 35 -12.73 28.23 -0.33
C SER A 35 -13.78 28.13 -1.44
N GLY A 36 -14.98 27.65 -1.10
CA GLY A 36 -16.10 27.51 -2.03
C GLY A 36 -15.90 26.45 -3.09
N LYS A 37 -15.02 25.46 -2.86
CA LYS A 37 -14.77 24.37 -3.80
C LYS A 37 -14.60 23.04 -3.09
N ILE A 38 -15.04 21.96 -3.75
CA ILE A 38 -14.87 20.59 -3.26
C ILE A 38 -13.40 20.18 -3.41
N PRO A 39 -12.73 19.73 -2.33
CA PRO A 39 -11.42 19.10 -2.44
C PRO A 39 -11.56 17.70 -3.01
N GLN A 40 -10.71 17.37 -4.00
CA GLN A 40 -10.56 16.03 -4.56
C GLN A 40 -9.17 15.53 -4.21
N LEU A 41 -9.09 14.30 -3.75
CA LEU A 41 -7.85 13.58 -3.55
C LEU A 41 -7.50 12.83 -4.84
N TRP A 42 -6.28 13.04 -5.31
CA TRP A 42 -5.72 12.30 -6.43
C TRP A 42 -4.55 11.46 -5.93
N ASN A 43 -4.69 10.16 -6.03
CA ASN A 43 -3.67 9.24 -5.59
C ASN A 43 -2.57 9.13 -6.67
N PRO A 44 -1.32 9.55 -6.39
CA PRO A 44 -0.25 9.50 -7.38
C PRO A 44 0.21 8.08 -7.72
N LYS A 45 -0.08 7.09 -6.88
CA LYS A 45 0.31 5.69 -7.10
C LYS A 45 -0.69 4.97 -8.01
N THR A 46 -1.99 5.21 -7.83
CA THR A 46 -3.06 4.50 -8.54
C THR A 46 -3.68 5.31 -9.67
N GLY A 47 -3.51 6.64 -9.66
CA GLY A 47 -4.20 7.55 -10.57
C GLY A 47 -5.68 7.76 -10.24
N GLU A 48 -6.18 7.14 -9.19
CA GLU A 48 -7.57 7.28 -8.76
C GLU A 48 -7.87 8.66 -8.20
N THR A 49 -9.09 9.11 -8.43
CA THR A 49 -9.58 10.39 -7.95
C THR A 49 -10.84 10.19 -7.11
N THR A 50 -10.84 10.75 -5.90
CA THR A 50 -11.97 10.62 -4.95
C THR A 50 -12.37 12.00 -4.45
N GLU A 51 -13.67 12.28 -4.35
CA GLU A 51 -14.14 13.50 -3.68
C GLU A 51 -13.99 13.32 -2.16
N ILE A 52 -13.27 14.26 -1.53
CA ILE A 52 -13.11 14.28 -0.08
C ILE A 52 -14.44 14.72 0.54
N LEU A 53 -15.01 13.83 1.37
CA LEU A 53 -16.29 14.10 2.02
C LEU A 53 -16.14 14.87 3.35
N THR A 54 -14.95 14.80 3.98
CA THR A 54 -14.68 15.46 5.26
C THR A 54 -13.79 16.67 5.08
N TYR A 55 -14.34 17.85 5.24
CA TYR A 55 -13.59 19.13 5.26
C TYR A 55 -14.45 20.22 5.86
N ARG A 56 -13.82 21.32 6.29
CA ARG A 56 -14.51 22.53 6.74
C ARG A 56 -13.89 23.77 6.10
N GLU A 57 -14.67 24.82 6.00
CA GLU A 57 -14.20 26.11 5.53
C GLU A 57 -14.15 27.10 6.68
N GLU A 58 -13.02 27.79 6.82
CA GLU A 58 -12.81 28.78 7.85
C GLU A 58 -11.81 29.83 7.37
N ASN A 59 -12.12 31.11 7.59
CA ASN A 59 -11.25 32.25 7.26
C ASN A 59 -10.73 32.23 5.80
N GLY A 60 -11.57 31.83 4.83
CA GLY A 60 -11.20 31.74 3.42
C GLY A 60 -10.29 30.56 3.07
N GLN A 61 -10.16 29.61 3.96
CA GLN A 61 -9.39 28.39 3.77
C GLN A 61 -10.30 27.15 3.84
N THR A 62 -9.92 26.10 3.10
CA THR A 62 -10.48 24.77 3.26
C THR A 62 -9.52 23.93 4.09
N ILE A 63 -10.01 23.37 5.18
CA ILE A 63 -9.26 22.54 6.11
C ILE A 63 -9.69 21.10 5.93
N VAL A 64 -8.73 20.22 5.62
CA VAL A 64 -8.96 18.82 5.31
C VAL A 64 -8.13 17.95 6.25
N PRO A 65 -8.74 16.98 6.94
CA PRO A 65 -7.99 15.99 7.69
C PRO A 65 -7.41 14.93 6.74
N PHE A 66 -6.12 14.64 6.88
CA PHE A 66 -5.43 13.58 6.17
C PHE A 66 -4.80 12.59 7.13
N PHE A 67 -4.79 11.35 6.69
CA PHE A 67 -3.97 10.30 7.23
C PHE A 67 -2.88 9.96 6.22
N PHE A 68 -1.63 10.10 6.61
CA PHE A 68 -0.48 9.75 5.80
C PHE A 68 0.17 8.49 6.35
N GLU A 69 0.36 7.53 5.48
CA GLU A 69 1.24 6.39 5.69
C GLU A 69 2.70 6.82 5.53
N PRO A 70 3.67 6.02 5.98
CA PRO A 70 5.09 6.31 5.75
C PRO A 70 5.36 6.65 4.28
N GLU A 71 6.09 7.75 4.05
CA GLU A 71 6.42 8.26 2.71
C GLU A 71 5.20 8.59 1.81
N GLY A 72 4.00 8.64 2.41
CA GLY A 72 2.75 8.92 1.71
C GLY A 72 2.70 10.35 1.15
N SER A 73 2.12 10.49 -0.04
CA SER A 73 1.86 11.76 -0.70
C SER A 73 0.53 11.74 -1.44
N VAL A 74 -0.10 12.89 -1.56
CA VAL A 74 -1.37 13.05 -2.28
C VAL A 74 -1.38 14.37 -3.03
N PHE A 75 -2.12 14.43 -4.13
CA PHE A 75 -2.51 15.72 -4.73
C PHE A 75 -3.90 16.09 -4.25
N VAL A 76 -4.09 17.37 -3.94
CA VAL A 76 -5.41 17.91 -3.59
C VAL A 76 -5.80 18.93 -4.65
N ILE A 77 -6.90 18.65 -5.35
CA ILE A 77 -7.38 19.46 -6.47
C ILE A 77 -8.75 20.06 -6.12
N PHE A 78 -8.93 21.34 -6.38
CA PHE A 78 -10.16 22.09 -6.12
C PHE A 78 -10.81 22.50 -7.44
N LYS A 79 -11.91 21.85 -7.84
CA LYS A 79 -12.49 22.09 -9.17
C LYS A 79 -13.89 22.72 -9.15
N LYS A 80 -14.79 22.13 -8.41
CA LYS A 80 -16.22 22.42 -8.45
C LYS A 80 -16.68 23.14 -7.18
N ALA A 81 -17.71 23.97 -7.29
CA ALA A 81 -18.43 24.44 -6.11
C ALA A 81 -19.21 23.28 -5.45
N PRO A 82 -19.37 23.30 -4.11
CA PRO A 82 -20.16 22.28 -3.41
C PRO A 82 -21.64 22.33 -3.87
N THR A 83 -22.14 21.23 -4.37
CA THR A 83 -23.57 21.03 -4.72
C THR A 83 -24.26 20.15 -3.70
N GLU A 84 -23.50 19.44 -2.89
CA GLU A 84 -23.98 18.51 -1.89
C GLU A 84 -23.32 18.75 -0.55
N ARG A 85 -23.98 18.30 0.52
CA ARG A 85 -23.45 18.43 1.87
C ARG A 85 -22.18 17.58 2.06
N HIS A 86 -21.36 17.99 2.99
CA HIS A 86 -20.12 17.35 3.39
C HIS A 86 -20.00 17.32 4.92
N ILE A 87 -19.10 16.53 5.44
CA ILE A 87 -18.88 16.37 6.89
C ILE A 87 -17.93 17.48 7.34
N ILE A 88 -18.39 18.30 8.30
CA ILE A 88 -17.61 19.43 8.85
C ILE A 88 -17.01 19.13 10.23
N ALA A 89 -17.52 18.10 10.92
CA ALA A 89 -16.97 17.65 12.19
C ALA A 89 -17.21 16.15 12.40
N ILE A 90 -16.28 15.53 13.10
CA ILE A 90 -16.36 14.14 13.54
C ILE A 90 -15.96 14.10 15.02
N GLN A 91 -16.79 13.45 15.84
CA GLN A 91 -16.44 13.08 17.21
C GLN A 91 -16.40 11.56 17.31
N LYS A 92 -15.45 11.03 18.08
CA LYS A 92 -15.39 9.63 18.46
C LYS A 92 -15.51 9.53 19.97
N ASP A 93 -16.47 8.76 20.45
CA ASP A 93 -16.72 8.57 21.88
C ASP A 93 -16.80 9.93 22.62
N LYS A 94 -17.51 10.90 22.05
CA LYS A 94 -17.69 12.29 22.52
C LYS A 94 -16.43 13.16 22.57
N LYS A 95 -15.30 12.70 22.02
CA LYS A 95 -14.08 13.49 21.87
C LYS A 95 -13.90 13.94 20.43
N ASN A 96 -13.36 15.13 20.23
CA ASN A 96 -13.13 15.65 18.90
C ASN A 96 -12.08 14.83 18.16
N PHE A 97 -12.46 14.36 16.96
CA PHE A 97 -11.58 13.74 16.00
C PHE A 97 -11.24 14.72 14.87
N PHE A 98 -12.24 15.46 14.42
CA PHE A 98 -12.10 16.56 13.46
C PHE A 98 -13.19 17.62 13.75
N PRO A 99 -12.90 18.91 13.87
CA PRO A 99 -11.55 19.50 13.94
C PRO A 99 -10.83 19.20 15.25
N GLY A 100 -9.51 19.25 15.22
CA GLY A 100 -8.66 19.12 16.40
C GLY A 100 -8.57 17.68 16.90
N ASN A 101 -7.68 16.90 16.31
CA ASN A 101 -7.48 15.50 16.67
C ASN A 101 -7.01 15.34 18.14
N GLN A 102 -7.79 14.64 18.97
CA GLN A 102 -7.49 14.31 20.37
C GLN A 102 -7.04 12.86 20.56
N PHE A 103 -6.73 12.16 19.49
CA PHE A 103 -6.37 10.75 19.49
C PHE A 103 -4.94 10.53 19.02
N GLU A 104 -4.32 9.47 19.50
CA GLU A 104 -3.02 9.03 19.02
C GLU A 104 -3.10 8.55 17.57
N THR A 105 -2.08 8.84 16.78
CA THR A 105 -1.96 8.30 15.42
C THR A 105 -1.65 6.80 15.49
N LYS A 106 -2.36 6.00 14.70
CA LYS A 106 -2.19 4.55 14.55
C LYS A 106 -1.69 4.21 13.16
N GLU A 107 -1.38 2.96 12.91
CA GLU A 107 -1.01 2.44 11.58
C GLU A 107 -2.18 2.40 10.58
N THR A 108 -3.38 2.68 11.04
CA THR A 108 -4.59 2.82 10.22
C THR A 108 -5.33 4.08 10.62
N PRO A 109 -6.09 4.72 9.73
CA PRO A 109 -7.00 5.79 10.13
C PRO A 109 -8.05 5.23 11.10
N TYR A 110 -8.67 6.09 11.89
CA TYR A 110 -9.80 5.70 12.74
C TYR A 110 -11.06 5.48 11.92
N ILE A 111 -11.30 6.38 10.98
CA ILE A 111 -12.44 6.42 10.08
C ILE A 111 -12.00 7.11 8.79
N SER A 112 -12.51 6.64 7.66
CA SER A 112 -12.35 7.28 6.36
C SER A 112 -13.71 7.50 5.73
N ALA A 113 -14.03 8.75 5.38
CA ALA A 113 -15.29 9.10 4.73
C ALA A 113 -15.03 9.58 3.31
N PHE A 114 -15.77 9.05 2.36
CA PHE A 114 -15.56 9.32 0.94
C PHE A 114 -16.89 9.32 0.17
N ARG A 115 -16.85 9.98 -0.99
CA ARG A 115 -17.94 9.95 -1.96
C ARG A 115 -17.46 9.29 -3.23
N ASN A 116 -18.13 8.20 -3.60
CA ASN A 116 -17.87 7.52 -4.85
C ASN A 116 -19.18 7.33 -5.61
N GLU A 117 -19.21 7.72 -6.90
CA GLU A 117 -20.40 7.65 -7.76
C GLU A 117 -21.67 8.26 -7.13
N GLY A 118 -21.53 9.37 -6.42
CA GLY A 118 -22.63 10.06 -5.73
C GLY A 118 -23.14 9.36 -4.46
N LYS A 119 -22.46 8.31 -3.99
CA LYS A 119 -22.80 7.61 -2.74
C LYS A 119 -21.78 7.99 -1.65
N ASN A 120 -22.29 8.38 -0.50
CA ASN A 120 -21.47 8.67 0.67
C ASN A 120 -21.29 7.39 1.49
N SER A 121 -20.05 7.10 1.84
CA SER A 121 -19.71 5.91 2.63
C SER A 121 -18.63 6.24 3.65
N VAL A 122 -18.55 5.44 4.69
CA VAL A 122 -17.45 5.45 5.64
C VAL A 122 -16.90 4.04 5.82
N SER A 123 -15.60 3.94 5.92
CA SER A 123 -14.90 2.74 6.38
C SER A 123 -14.38 2.99 7.79
N VAL A 124 -14.67 2.09 8.72
CA VAL A 124 -14.31 2.26 10.14
C VAL A 124 -13.25 1.23 10.52
N PHE A 125 -12.11 1.73 10.97
CA PHE A 125 -10.94 0.90 11.32
C PHE A 125 -10.80 0.71 12.84
N VAL A 126 -11.33 1.64 13.63
CA VAL A 126 -11.24 1.58 15.09
C VAL A 126 -12.64 1.57 15.68
N PRO A 127 -12.99 0.59 16.54
CA PRO A 127 -14.31 0.53 17.16
C PRO A 127 -14.64 1.78 17.97
N GLY A 128 -15.91 2.09 18.09
CA GLY A 128 -16.46 3.20 18.86
C GLY A 128 -17.72 3.80 18.26
N GLU A 129 -18.24 4.79 18.94
CA GLU A 129 -19.32 5.64 18.47
C GLU A 129 -18.76 6.87 17.76
N TYR A 130 -19.16 7.08 16.50
CA TYR A 130 -18.80 8.24 15.71
C TYR A 130 -20.00 9.12 15.44
N SER A 131 -19.93 10.38 15.88
CA SER A 131 -20.92 11.39 15.56
C SER A 131 -20.40 12.30 14.46
N LEU A 132 -21.08 12.29 13.30
CA LEU A 132 -20.76 13.06 12.12
C LEU A 132 -21.66 14.28 12.07
N THR A 133 -21.09 15.48 11.96
CA THR A 133 -21.85 16.72 11.72
C THR A 133 -21.70 17.14 10.27
N TRP A 134 -22.81 17.29 9.58
CA TRP A 134 -22.88 17.69 8.20
C TRP A 134 -22.92 19.22 8.04
N SER A 135 -22.54 19.73 6.87
CA SER A 135 -22.56 21.17 6.55
C SER A 135 -23.98 21.80 6.56
N ASP A 136 -25.04 20.98 6.49
CA ASP A 136 -26.43 21.40 6.66
C ASP A 136 -26.89 21.40 8.12
N GLY A 137 -25.98 21.14 9.07
CA GLY A 137 -26.25 21.09 10.50
C GLY A 137 -26.83 19.77 11.01
N LYS A 138 -27.15 18.82 10.12
CA LYS A 138 -27.62 17.49 10.54
C LYS A 138 -26.52 16.69 11.17
N GLN A 139 -26.92 15.78 12.05
CA GLN A 139 -26.00 14.82 12.67
C GLN A 139 -26.38 13.40 12.29
N GLU A 140 -25.36 12.56 12.15
CA GLU A 140 -25.50 11.13 11.90
C GLU A 140 -24.55 10.37 12.83
N VAL A 141 -25.05 9.33 13.51
CA VAL A 141 -24.25 8.54 14.45
C VAL A 141 -23.99 7.16 13.85
N ILE A 142 -22.73 6.75 13.92
CA ILE A 142 -22.26 5.45 13.45
C ILE A 142 -21.69 4.69 14.64
N HIS A 143 -22.12 3.46 14.81
CA HIS A 143 -21.56 2.54 15.80
C HIS A 143 -20.76 1.47 15.07
N ALA A 144 -19.50 1.32 15.42
CA ALA A 144 -18.65 0.22 14.98
C ALA A 144 -18.29 -0.63 16.20
N GLU A 145 -18.73 -1.87 16.22
CA GLU A 145 -18.54 -2.75 17.38
C GLU A 145 -17.20 -3.47 17.39
N LYS A 146 -16.63 -3.72 16.20
CA LYS A 146 -15.44 -4.54 16.03
C LYS A 146 -14.37 -3.82 15.20
N ALA A 147 -13.11 -4.09 15.51
CA ALA A 147 -12.00 -3.78 14.62
C ALA A 147 -12.07 -4.64 13.34
N PRO A 148 -11.41 -4.21 12.24
CA PRO A 148 -11.31 -5.02 11.05
C PRO A 148 -10.84 -6.44 11.36
N GLU A 149 -11.52 -7.42 10.79
CA GLU A 149 -11.05 -8.80 10.84
C GLU A 149 -9.87 -8.97 9.87
N VAL A 150 -8.90 -9.80 10.26
CA VAL A 150 -7.71 -10.06 9.43
C VAL A 150 -7.68 -11.53 9.06
N LYS A 151 -7.72 -11.80 7.76
CA LYS A 151 -7.56 -13.14 7.19
C LYS A 151 -6.15 -13.29 6.60
N ASN A 152 -5.30 -14.05 7.28
CA ASN A 152 -3.97 -14.34 6.79
C ASN A 152 -4.00 -15.33 5.63
N LEU A 153 -3.27 -15.04 4.56
CA LEU A 153 -3.08 -15.92 3.42
C LEU A 153 -1.78 -16.74 3.60
N SER A 154 -1.70 -17.50 4.69
CA SER A 154 -0.59 -18.39 5.02
C SER A 154 -0.64 -19.71 4.24
N GLY A 155 0.41 -20.53 4.39
CA GLY A 155 0.55 -21.86 3.77
C GLY A 155 0.99 -21.76 2.31
N LYS A 156 0.76 -22.81 1.54
CA LYS A 156 1.36 -23.05 0.24
C LYS A 156 1.09 -21.95 -0.80
N TRP A 157 2.16 -21.52 -1.47
CA TRP A 157 2.18 -20.66 -2.64
C TRP A 157 2.87 -21.37 -3.78
N SER A 158 2.36 -21.17 -5.00
CA SER A 158 3.00 -21.58 -6.24
C SER A 158 3.75 -20.40 -6.83
N LEU A 159 5.04 -20.56 -7.11
CA LEU A 159 5.90 -19.52 -7.68
C LEU A 159 6.32 -19.91 -9.08
N HIS A 160 6.25 -18.95 -9.99
CA HIS A 160 6.74 -19.07 -11.35
C HIS A 160 7.75 -17.97 -11.63
N PHE A 161 8.95 -18.36 -12.05
CA PHE A 161 9.99 -17.45 -12.52
C PHE A 161 10.12 -17.58 -14.04
N ASP A 162 10.70 -16.57 -14.70
CA ASP A 162 10.97 -16.67 -16.13
C ASP A 162 12.29 -17.45 -16.38
N PRO A 163 12.23 -18.66 -17.01
CA PRO A 163 13.42 -19.46 -17.32
C PRO A 163 14.43 -18.75 -18.22
N LYS A 164 13.97 -17.79 -19.05
CA LYS A 164 14.85 -17.00 -19.92
C LYS A 164 15.81 -16.12 -19.11
N TRP A 165 15.43 -15.79 -17.89
CA TRP A 165 16.26 -15.05 -16.92
C TRP A 165 16.91 -15.96 -15.89
N GLY A 166 16.92 -17.29 -16.13
CA GLY A 166 17.62 -18.27 -15.35
C GLY A 166 16.91 -18.65 -14.05
N GLY A 167 15.63 -18.32 -13.90
CA GLY A 167 14.82 -18.82 -12.79
C GLY A 167 14.18 -20.17 -13.07
N PRO A 168 13.78 -20.96 -12.06
CA PRO A 168 13.00 -22.17 -12.26
C PRO A 168 11.59 -21.83 -12.76
N ASP A 169 11.07 -22.63 -13.69
CA ASP A 169 9.71 -22.42 -14.20
C ASP A 169 8.65 -22.51 -13.09
N HIS A 170 8.84 -23.42 -12.15
CA HIS A 170 7.89 -23.65 -11.08
C HIS A 170 8.56 -24.05 -9.76
N LEU A 171 8.04 -23.50 -8.65
CA LEU A 171 8.42 -23.84 -7.29
C LEU A 171 7.20 -23.74 -6.38
N GLU A 172 7.07 -24.66 -5.43
CA GLU A 172 6.12 -24.53 -4.32
C GLU A 172 6.84 -24.16 -3.03
N THR A 173 6.26 -23.28 -2.24
CA THR A 173 6.78 -22.90 -0.92
C THR A 173 5.66 -22.68 0.08
N ASP A 174 5.87 -23.08 1.32
CA ASP A 174 4.95 -22.80 2.44
C ASP A 174 5.34 -21.52 3.19
N GLU A 175 6.52 -20.96 2.89
CA GLU A 175 7.08 -19.79 3.55
C GLU A 175 7.41 -18.70 2.52
N LEU A 176 6.90 -17.51 2.77
CA LEU A 176 7.29 -16.30 2.03
C LEU A 176 8.60 -15.76 2.63
N LYS A 177 9.65 -15.80 1.84
CA LYS A 177 10.99 -15.30 2.21
C LYS A 177 11.71 -14.69 1.03
N SER A 178 12.73 -13.92 1.32
CA SER A 178 13.57 -13.35 0.26
C SER A 178 14.15 -14.43 -0.65
N TRP A 179 14.14 -14.20 -1.96
CA TRP A 179 14.79 -15.08 -2.94
C TRP A 179 16.26 -15.34 -2.59
N THR A 180 16.92 -14.37 -2.00
CA THR A 180 18.33 -14.48 -1.59
C THR A 180 18.56 -15.49 -0.45
N LYS A 181 17.50 -15.97 0.20
CA LYS A 181 17.55 -16.98 1.27
C LYS A 181 17.32 -18.41 0.80
N PHE A 182 17.12 -18.60 -0.52
CA PHE A 182 17.08 -19.95 -1.10
C PHE A 182 18.49 -20.44 -1.40
N ASP A 183 18.70 -21.75 -1.22
CA ASP A 183 19.98 -22.38 -1.52
C ASP A 183 20.21 -22.55 -3.04
N ASP A 184 19.12 -22.63 -3.81
CA ASP A 184 19.17 -22.72 -5.26
C ASP A 184 19.72 -21.41 -5.88
N PRO A 185 20.89 -21.44 -6.57
CA PRO A 185 21.46 -20.27 -7.22
C PRO A 185 20.56 -19.63 -8.28
N GLN A 186 19.67 -20.41 -8.92
CA GLN A 186 18.73 -19.91 -9.91
C GLN A 186 17.72 -18.96 -9.27
N ILE A 187 17.35 -19.18 -8.00
CA ILE A 187 16.46 -18.30 -7.23
C ILE A 187 17.25 -17.23 -6.51
N LYS A 188 18.33 -17.62 -5.82
CA LYS A 188 19.16 -16.71 -5.01
C LYS A 188 19.61 -15.47 -5.78
N TYR A 189 20.03 -15.69 -7.03
CA TYR A 189 20.54 -14.62 -7.90
C TYR A 189 19.55 -14.17 -8.98
N TYR A 190 18.28 -14.53 -8.84
CA TYR A 190 17.27 -14.13 -9.81
C TYR A 190 17.04 -12.62 -9.80
N SER A 191 16.93 -12.04 -11.00
CA SER A 191 16.40 -10.69 -11.20
C SER A 191 15.44 -10.71 -12.37
N GLY A 192 14.26 -10.18 -12.15
CA GLY A 192 13.16 -10.21 -13.10
C GLY A 192 11.82 -10.26 -12.38
N THR A 193 10.81 -10.71 -13.10
CA THR A 193 9.45 -10.89 -12.57
C THR A 193 9.26 -12.33 -12.10
N ALA A 194 8.70 -12.49 -10.91
CA ALA A 194 8.15 -13.78 -10.46
C ALA A 194 6.70 -13.63 -10.07
N THR A 195 5.88 -14.63 -10.40
CA THR A 195 4.45 -14.68 -10.09
C THR A 195 4.20 -15.64 -8.95
N TYR A 196 3.56 -15.16 -7.91
CA TYR A 196 3.07 -15.93 -6.78
C TYR A 196 1.58 -16.19 -6.95
N ALA A 197 1.17 -17.46 -7.00
CA ALA A 197 -0.23 -17.83 -7.15
C ALA A 197 -0.75 -18.54 -5.89
N LYS A 198 -1.99 -18.20 -5.52
CA LYS A 198 -2.69 -18.80 -4.39
C LYS A 198 -4.20 -18.71 -4.56
N SER A 199 -4.90 -19.76 -4.17
CA SER A 199 -6.36 -19.73 -4.03
C SER A 199 -6.75 -19.53 -2.57
N PHE A 200 -7.85 -18.82 -2.34
CA PHE A 200 -8.44 -18.65 -1.00
C PHE A 200 -9.97 -18.58 -1.08
N ASN A 201 -10.63 -18.94 0.01
CA ASN A 201 -12.07 -18.93 0.08
C ASN A 201 -12.59 -17.76 0.93
N LEU A 202 -13.69 -17.15 0.46
CA LEU A 202 -14.46 -16.17 1.21
C LEU A 202 -15.91 -16.68 1.40
N THR A 203 -16.46 -16.48 2.57
CA THR A 203 -17.89 -16.71 2.83
C THR A 203 -18.72 -15.53 2.34
N ALA A 204 -20.02 -15.72 2.15
CA ALA A 204 -20.92 -14.62 1.83
C ALA A 204 -20.94 -13.51 2.90
N ASN A 205 -20.70 -13.86 4.17
CA ASN A 205 -20.63 -12.88 5.25
C ASN A 205 -19.34 -12.06 5.25
N GLU A 206 -18.23 -12.63 4.77
CA GLU A 206 -16.93 -11.93 4.65
C GLU A 206 -16.87 -10.94 3.49
N ILE A 207 -17.90 -10.89 2.64
CA ILE A 207 -17.97 -9.92 1.53
C ILE A 207 -19.14 -8.94 1.65
N LYS A 208 -20.17 -9.25 2.45
CA LYS A 208 -21.38 -8.45 2.51
C LYS A 208 -21.20 -7.20 3.36
N GLY A 209 -21.18 -6.04 2.72
CA GLY A 209 -21.05 -4.74 3.42
C GLY A 209 -19.67 -4.50 4.05
N LEU A 210 -18.66 -5.20 3.55
CA LEU A 210 -17.28 -5.04 3.94
C LEU A 210 -16.45 -4.53 2.76
N GLU A 211 -15.46 -3.74 3.07
CA GLU A 211 -14.35 -3.39 2.19
C GLU A 211 -13.22 -4.40 2.44
N LEU A 212 -12.67 -4.98 1.38
CA LEU A 212 -11.65 -6.02 1.46
C LEU A 212 -10.33 -5.48 0.90
N ILE A 213 -9.38 -5.21 1.76
CA ILE A 213 -8.06 -4.71 1.40
C ILE A 213 -7.04 -5.82 1.53
N LEU A 214 -6.44 -6.22 0.39
CA LEU A 214 -5.25 -7.07 0.38
C LEU A 214 -4.04 -6.25 0.78
N ASP A 215 -3.34 -6.68 1.80
CA ASP A 215 -2.06 -6.13 2.23
C ASP A 215 -0.99 -7.19 1.99
N LEU A 216 -0.04 -6.92 1.11
CA LEU A 216 1.04 -7.85 0.76
C LEU A 216 2.17 -7.85 1.80
N GLY A 217 2.12 -6.93 2.78
CA GLY A 217 3.21 -6.75 3.74
C GLY A 217 4.46 -6.22 3.05
N ASN A 218 5.59 -6.88 3.27
CA ASN A 218 6.86 -6.48 2.69
C ASN A 218 7.06 -7.08 1.29
N VAL A 219 7.31 -6.22 0.32
CA VAL A 219 7.59 -6.56 -1.09
C VAL A 219 8.88 -5.87 -1.52
N GLN A 220 9.71 -6.57 -2.27
CA GLN A 220 10.98 -6.07 -2.81
C GLN A 220 11.05 -6.30 -4.32
N GLU A 221 10.77 -5.33 -5.23
CA GLU A 221 10.58 -3.88 -5.00
C GLU A 221 9.17 -3.42 -5.38
N MET A 222 8.58 -3.98 -6.43
CA MET A 222 7.29 -3.60 -7.02
C MET A 222 6.37 -4.79 -7.07
N ALA A 223 5.07 -4.55 -6.92
CA ALA A 223 4.07 -5.59 -7.10
C ALA A 223 2.90 -5.13 -7.96
N SER A 224 2.34 -6.06 -8.71
CA SER A 224 0.99 -5.98 -9.26
C SER A 224 0.18 -7.19 -8.82
N VAL A 225 -1.13 -7.05 -8.81
CA VAL A 225 -2.06 -8.09 -8.37
C VAL A 225 -3.05 -8.38 -9.49
N LYS A 226 -3.34 -9.67 -9.68
CA LYS A 226 -4.45 -10.12 -10.49
C LYS A 226 -5.35 -10.99 -9.62
N ILE A 227 -6.61 -10.62 -9.53
CA ILE A 227 -7.64 -11.30 -8.73
C ILE A 227 -8.78 -11.78 -9.62
N ASN A 228 -9.09 -13.08 -9.60
CA ASN A 228 -10.13 -13.68 -10.43
C ASN A 228 -10.02 -13.30 -11.93
N GLY A 229 -8.80 -13.18 -12.45
CA GLY A 229 -8.52 -12.76 -13.83
C GLY A 229 -8.51 -11.25 -14.06
N HIS A 230 -8.86 -10.43 -13.06
CA HIS A 230 -8.84 -8.98 -13.16
C HIS A 230 -7.46 -8.41 -12.76
N GLN A 231 -6.78 -7.75 -13.71
CA GLN A 231 -5.47 -7.13 -13.48
C GLN A 231 -5.63 -5.79 -12.78
N MET A 232 -4.88 -5.59 -11.70
CA MET A 232 -4.81 -4.35 -10.96
C MET A 232 -3.54 -3.56 -11.30
N GLN A 233 -3.45 -2.32 -10.82
CA GLN A 233 -2.31 -1.44 -11.04
C GLN A 233 -1.03 -1.97 -10.38
N VAL A 234 0.12 -1.43 -10.83
CA VAL A 234 1.41 -1.66 -10.18
C VAL A 234 1.60 -0.70 -9.01
N ILE A 235 2.01 -1.23 -7.86
CA ILE A 235 2.45 -0.44 -6.70
C ILE A 235 3.97 -0.63 -6.54
N TRP A 236 4.71 0.49 -6.41
CA TRP A 236 6.18 0.52 -6.36
C TRP A 236 6.76 1.07 -5.04
N SER A 237 5.91 1.30 -4.06
CA SER A 237 6.32 1.72 -2.71
C SER A 237 5.30 1.25 -1.68
N ALA A 238 5.77 0.97 -0.47
CA ALA A 238 4.90 0.61 0.66
C ALA A 238 3.87 1.72 0.95
N PRO A 239 2.75 1.35 1.58
CA PRO A 239 2.28 -0.01 1.79
C PRO A 239 1.72 -0.61 0.49
N PHE A 240 1.92 -1.90 0.30
CA PHE A 240 1.46 -2.64 -0.87
C PHE A 240 0.04 -3.14 -0.64
N ARG A 241 -0.95 -2.24 -0.80
CA ARG A 241 -2.37 -2.50 -0.53
C ARG A 241 -3.21 -2.36 -1.78
N PHE A 242 -4.17 -3.28 -1.95
CA PHE A 242 -5.06 -3.35 -3.10
C PHE A 242 -6.50 -3.54 -2.62
N ASP A 243 -7.44 -2.74 -3.14
CA ASP A 243 -8.87 -2.92 -2.88
C ASP A 243 -9.42 -4.07 -3.73
N LEU A 244 -9.67 -5.20 -3.09
CA LEU A 244 -10.24 -6.38 -3.74
C LEU A 244 -11.77 -6.35 -3.82
N THR A 245 -12.43 -5.45 -3.12
CA THR A 245 -13.90 -5.43 -2.93
C THR A 245 -14.70 -5.62 -4.21
N PRO A 246 -14.38 -4.95 -5.34
CA PRO A 246 -15.16 -5.10 -6.56
C PRO A 246 -14.95 -6.43 -7.29
N PHE A 247 -13.91 -7.19 -6.94
CA PHE A 247 -13.41 -8.30 -7.77
C PHE A 247 -13.51 -9.67 -7.11
N VAL A 248 -13.80 -9.73 -5.81
CA VAL A 248 -13.94 -10.97 -5.05
C VAL A 248 -15.36 -11.48 -5.03
N LYS A 249 -15.50 -12.78 -4.80
CA LYS A 249 -16.79 -13.49 -4.71
C LYS A 249 -16.83 -14.46 -3.52
N ALA A 250 -18.02 -14.84 -3.11
CA ALA A 250 -18.18 -15.94 -2.18
C ALA A 250 -17.70 -17.25 -2.83
N GLY A 251 -17.03 -18.10 -2.05
CA GLY A 251 -16.36 -19.30 -2.54
C GLY A 251 -14.90 -19.05 -2.89
N ASN A 252 -14.40 -19.80 -3.85
CA ASN A 252 -12.99 -19.76 -4.26
C ASN A 252 -12.65 -18.50 -5.05
N ASN A 253 -11.55 -17.86 -4.67
CA ASN A 253 -10.92 -16.73 -5.35
C ASN A 253 -9.48 -17.08 -5.71
N GLU A 254 -9.06 -16.66 -6.89
CA GLU A 254 -7.72 -16.90 -7.42
C GLU A 254 -6.91 -15.60 -7.38
N LEU A 255 -5.78 -15.64 -6.70
CA LEU A 255 -4.85 -14.53 -6.51
C LEU A 255 -3.54 -14.84 -7.21
N GLU A 256 -3.09 -13.93 -8.05
CA GLU A 256 -1.74 -13.88 -8.59
C GLU A 256 -1.10 -12.57 -8.15
N VAL A 257 0.12 -12.64 -7.63
CA VAL A 257 0.95 -11.48 -7.25
C VAL A 257 2.23 -11.53 -8.06
N GLU A 258 2.39 -10.59 -8.97
CA GLU A 258 3.64 -10.41 -9.70
C GLU A 258 4.56 -9.49 -8.89
N VAL A 259 5.78 -9.93 -8.67
CA VAL A 259 6.81 -9.13 -8.00
C VAL A 259 8.01 -8.96 -8.92
N VAL A 260 8.49 -7.74 -9.01
CA VAL A 260 9.68 -7.38 -9.79
C VAL A 260 10.73 -6.85 -8.85
N ASN A 261 11.95 -7.40 -8.94
CA ASN A 261 13.10 -6.95 -8.16
C ASN A 261 14.12 -6.18 -9.02
N MET A 262 15.16 -5.70 -8.37
CA MET A 262 16.27 -4.99 -9.02
C MET A 262 17.33 -5.92 -9.61
N TRP A 263 18.09 -5.44 -10.60
CA TRP A 263 19.15 -6.14 -11.32
C TRP A 263 20.37 -6.62 -10.51
N PRO A 264 20.79 -6.03 -9.38
CA PRO A 264 22.05 -6.38 -8.71
C PRO A 264 22.23 -7.87 -8.46
N ASN A 265 21.18 -8.59 -8.04
CA ASN A 265 21.30 -10.02 -7.72
C ASN A 265 21.72 -10.84 -8.94
N ARG A 266 21.16 -10.56 -10.12
CA ARG A 266 21.57 -11.25 -11.35
C ARG A 266 23.01 -10.92 -11.71
N LEU A 267 23.43 -9.67 -11.61
CA LEU A 267 24.80 -9.25 -11.90
C LEU A 267 25.81 -9.94 -10.96
N ILE A 268 25.45 -10.10 -9.69
CA ILE A 268 26.27 -10.81 -8.70
C ILE A 268 26.38 -12.30 -9.04
N GLY A 269 25.26 -12.91 -9.45
CA GLY A 269 25.23 -14.30 -9.89
C GLY A 269 26.07 -14.52 -11.15
N ASP A 270 25.94 -13.66 -12.15
CA ASP A 270 26.68 -13.74 -13.39
C ASP A 270 28.19 -13.52 -13.18
N ALA A 271 28.58 -12.67 -12.23
CA ALA A 271 30.00 -12.47 -11.91
C ALA A 271 30.72 -13.76 -11.45
N LYS A 272 29.97 -14.75 -10.96
CA LYS A 272 30.50 -16.06 -10.56
C LYS A 272 30.56 -17.07 -11.69
N LEU A 273 30.00 -16.74 -12.87
CA LEU A 273 29.91 -17.64 -14.01
C LEU A 273 30.97 -17.29 -15.06
N PRO A 274 31.46 -18.30 -15.84
CA PRO A 274 32.18 -18.05 -17.07
C PRO A 274 31.39 -17.10 -17.98
N GLU A 275 32.08 -16.29 -18.77
CA GLU A 275 31.45 -15.25 -19.60
C GLU A 275 30.37 -15.81 -20.56
N ASN A 276 30.63 -16.98 -21.13
CA ASN A 276 29.69 -17.65 -22.04
C ASN A 276 28.44 -18.25 -21.38
N GLN A 277 28.38 -18.25 -20.05
CA GLN A 277 27.22 -18.72 -19.26
C GLN A 277 26.46 -17.58 -18.61
N ARG A 278 26.92 -16.34 -18.72
CA ARG A 278 26.28 -15.17 -18.16
C ARG A 278 25.01 -14.81 -18.93
N LEU A 279 23.96 -14.49 -18.22
CA LEU A 279 22.70 -14.02 -18.80
C LEU A 279 22.72 -12.54 -19.14
N THR A 280 23.57 -11.76 -18.50
CA THR A 280 23.68 -10.31 -18.71
C THR A 280 25.03 -9.92 -19.28
N LYS A 281 25.05 -8.79 -20.02
CA LYS A 281 26.27 -8.12 -20.46
C LYS A 281 26.34 -6.77 -19.76
N THR A 282 27.41 -6.53 -19.00
CA THR A 282 27.59 -5.29 -18.23
C THR A 282 29.05 -4.88 -18.17
N ASN A 283 29.31 -3.58 -18.06
CA ASN A 283 30.59 -3.02 -17.70
C ASN A 283 30.75 -2.78 -16.18
N ILE A 284 29.72 -3.11 -15.39
CA ILE A 284 29.78 -3.02 -13.92
C ILE A 284 30.61 -4.18 -13.40
N ASN A 285 31.74 -3.88 -12.77
CA ASN A 285 32.70 -4.86 -12.24
C ASN A 285 32.77 -4.89 -10.70
N LYS A 286 32.04 -4.02 -10.01
CA LYS A 286 32.10 -3.97 -8.53
C LYS A 286 31.59 -5.23 -7.84
N PHE A 287 30.84 -6.07 -8.54
CA PHE A 287 30.34 -7.35 -8.02
C PHE A 287 31.30 -8.52 -8.29
N ASN A 288 32.38 -8.28 -9.07
CA ASN A 288 33.39 -9.28 -9.35
C ASN A 288 34.33 -9.37 -8.15
N GLY A 289 34.44 -10.54 -7.55
CA GLY A 289 35.34 -10.76 -6.42
C GLY A 289 34.63 -11.40 -5.21
N PRO A 290 35.38 -11.71 -4.16
CA PRO A 290 34.91 -12.48 -3.01
C PRO A 290 33.78 -11.76 -2.25
N ASP A 291 33.78 -10.45 -2.23
CA ASP A 291 32.80 -9.65 -1.47
C ASP A 291 31.51 -9.34 -2.26
N GLY A 292 31.37 -9.81 -3.50
CA GLY A 292 30.23 -9.52 -4.36
C GLY A 292 28.87 -9.86 -3.71
N GLU A 293 28.82 -10.95 -2.92
CA GLU A 293 27.58 -11.35 -2.23
C GLU A 293 27.10 -10.38 -1.15
N THR A 294 27.99 -9.54 -0.62
CA THR A 294 27.61 -8.52 0.38
C THR A 294 26.66 -7.47 -0.20
N TYR A 295 26.56 -7.39 -1.53
CA TYR A 295 25.69 -6.48 -2.25
C TYR A 295 24.32 -7.10 -2.62
N LEU A 296 24.06 -8.38 -2.25
CA LEU A 296 22.77 -8.99 -2.49
C LEU A 296 21.64 -8.16 -1.85
N ARG A 297 20.58 -7.95 -2.62
CA ARG A 297 19.38 -7.24 -2.18
C ARG A 297 18.26 -8.23 -1.89
N GLU A 298 17.57 -8.04 -0.78
CA GLU A 298 16.34 -8.76 -0.53
C GLU A 298 15.41 -8.64 -1.74
N SER A 299 14.69 -9.68 -2.05
CA SER A 299 13.90 -9.77 -3.28
C SER A 299 12.69 -10.66 -3.09
N GLY A 300 11.59 -10.31 -3.76
CA GLY A 300 10.39 -11.12 -3.78
C GLY A 300 9.29 -10.64 -2.81
N LEU A 301 8.30 -11.49 -2.63
CA LEU A 301 7.20 -11.29 -1.68
C LEU A 301 7.62 -11.89 -0.33
N LEU A 302 7.81 -11.03 0.67
CA LEU A 302 8.23 -11.45 2.01
C LEU A 302 7.05 -11.55 2.98
N GLY A 303 5.93 -10.87 2.67
CA GLY A 303 4.70 -10.90 3.47
C GLY A 303 4.82 -10.16 4.82
N PRO A 304 3.97 -10.49 5.80
CA PRO A 304 2.85 -11.44 5.70
C PRO A 304 1.73 -10.92 4.80
N VAL A 305 1.19 -11.79 3.95
CA VAL A 305 0.06 -11.47 3.09
C VAL A 305 -1.25 -11.70 3.83
N LYS A 306 -2.09 -10.70 3.86
CA LYS A 306 -3.37 -10.72 4.59
C LYS A 306 -4.45 -9.95 3.86
N ILE A 307 -5.71 -10.29 4.14
CA ILE A 307 -6.88 -9.53 3.74
C ILE A 307 -7.48 -8.89 4.99
N MET A 308 -7.64 -7.57 4.98
CA MET A 308 -8.36 -6.83 6.00
C MET A 308 -9.82 -6.70 5.57
N LEU A 309 -10.75 -7.12 6.43
CA LEU A 309 -12.18 -7.03 6.23
C LEU A 309 -12.68 -5.86 7.08
N ILE A 310 -12.99 -4.75 6.42
CA ILE A 310 -13.27 -3.46 7.05
C ILE A 310 -14.77 -3.17 6.94
N GLU A 311 -15.41 -2.83 8.05
CA GLU A 311 -16.81 -2.48 8.04
C GLU A 311 -17.05 -1.19 7.25
N GLN A 312 -17.85 -1.27 6.18
CA GLN A 312 -18.26 -0.13 5.39
C GLN A 312 -19.73 0.18 5.64
N LYS A 313 -20.02 1.44 5.96
CA LYS A 313 -21.39 1.92 6.18
C LYS A 313 -21.73 3.00 5.18
N ARG A 314 -22.92 2.88 4.60
CA ARG A 314 -23.49 3.91 3.75
C ARG A 314 -24.04 5.03 4.63
N LEU A 315 -23.69 6.27 4.30
CA LEU A 315 -24.23 7.46 4.91
C LEU A 315 -25.54 7.88 4.22
N ARG A 316 -26.47 8.42 4.99
CA ARG A 316 -27.79 8.85 4.52
C ARG A 316 -27.78 10.28 3.98
#